data_66e515e306e3378c8999bf6b79cfa930
#
_entry.id   66e515e306e3378c8999bf6b79cfa930
#
_cell.length_a   1.000
_cell.length_b   1.000
_cell.length_c   1.000
_cell.angle_alpha   90.00
_cell.angle_beta   90.00
_cell.angle_gamma   90.00
#
_symmetry.space_group_name_H-M   'P 1'
#
loop_
_entity.id
_entity.type
_entity.pdbx_description
1 polymer ?
#
loop_
_entity_poly.entity_id
_entity_poly.type
_entity_poly.pdbx_seq_one_letter_code
_entity_poly.pdbx_strand_id
1 'polypeptide(L)'
;MSTESFVEPSPTPLALLLLGRGADPQSERGVECPGDLPAPSDPDLVERARRAKEALGDRVFVLGHHYQRDEVIQFADVTGDSFKLARDAAARPQAEYIVFAGVHFMAESADILTSDDQAVVLPDLAAGCSMADMAAIGQVEDAWDVLADAGVADVTVPITYMNSTAAIKAFTGRHGGTVCTSSNAERAMTWAFEQGEKVLFLPDEHLGRNTAVLDLGLSLDDCVLYDPHKPGGGLTVEQLRAAKVILWKGHCSVHGRFTAETVAEVRERVPGVNVLVHPECRHEVVLGADKVGSTEFIIRTLEEAEPGSAWAIGTELNLVRRLALAHPDKQIVFLEKTVCFCATMNRIDLPHLVWALENLVEGHVVNRIVVDPEVAHWARVALDRMLALPGVAAAAPAAQD
;
A
#
# COMPACT_ATOMS: atom_id res chain seq x y z
N MET A 1 7.89 -59.36 -0.86
CA MET A 1 6.84 -58.40 -1.25
C MET A 1 6.91 -57.26 -0.26
N SER A 2 7.69 -56.26 -0.58
CA SER A 2 7.84 -55.03 0.22
C SER A 2 6.84 -54.03 -0.27
N THR A 3 5.94 -53.60 0.60
CA THR A 3 5.00 -52.54 0.36
C THR A 3 5.74 -51.18 0.51
N GLU A 4 6.14 -50.61 -0.59
CA GLU A 4 6.56 -49.19 -0.60
C GLU A 4 5.35 -48.33 -0.33
N SER A 5 5.36 -47.63 0.81
CA SER A 5 4.41 -46.59 1.13
C SER A 5 4.75 -45.38 0.25
N PHE A 6 3.88 -45.03 -0.69
CA PHE A 6 3.89 -43.76 -1.38
C PHE A 6 3.64 -42.66 -0.34
N VAL A 7 4.67 -41.89 -0.05
CA VAL A 7 4.52 -40.60 0.63
C VAL A 7 4.08 -39.60 -0.45
N GLU A 8 2.82 -39.17 -0.41
CA GLU A 8 2.36 -38.04 -1.23
C GLU A 8 3.26 -36.84 -0.94
N PRO A 9 3.80 -36.16 -1.97
CA PRO A 9 4.54 -34.91 -1.75
C PRO A 9 3.56 -33.90 -1.14
N SER A 10 3.90 -33.42 0.05
CA SER A 10 3.22 -32.26 0.66
C SER A 10 3.12 -31.16 -0.39
N PRO A 11 1.94 -30.61 -0.68
CA PRO A 11 1.82 -29.53 -1.60
C PRO A 11 2.68 -28.36 -1.09
N THR A 12 3.78 -28.07 -1.78
CA THR A 12 4.52 -26.85 -1.53
C THR A 12 3.54 -25.71 -1.78
N PRO A 13 3.16 -24.92 -0.77
CA PRO A 13 2.11 -23.95 -0.96
C PRO A 13 2.55 -22.95 -2.03
N LEU A 14 1.78 -22.85 -3.10
CA LEU A 14 1.92 -21.80 -4.12
C LEU A 14 1.90 -20.40 -3.45
N ALA A 15 1.29 -20.31 -2.28
CA ALA A 15 1.27 -19.15 -1.39
C ALA A 15 2.69 -18.63 -1.05
N LEU A 16 3.66 -19.52 -0.78
CA LEU A 16 5.05 -19.13 -0.49
C LEU A 16 5.79 -18.47 -1.67
N LEU A 17 5.32 -18.67 -2.91
CA LEU A 17 5.87 -18.01 -4.10
C LEU A 17 5.24 -16.62 -4.34
N LEU A 18 4.09 -16.34 -3.74
CA LEU A 18 3.34 -15.08 -3.88
C LEU A 18 3.63 -14.11 -2.71
N LEU A 19 4.21 -14.60 -1.62
CA LEU A 19 4.58 -13.82 -0.45
C LEU A 19 6.04 -13.38 -0.59
N GLY A 20 6.31 -12.10 -0.41
CA GLY A 20 7.66 -11.55 -0.43
C GLY A 20 8.55 -12.25 0.60
N ARG A 21 9.85 -12.38 0.32
CA ARG A 21 10.82 -12.88 1.30
C ARG A 21 10.93 -11.85 2.43
N GLY A 22 10.41 -12.18 3.60
CA GLY A 22 10.52 -11.33 4.78
C GLY A 22 9.30 -11.32 5.70
N ALA A 23 8.14 -11.79 5.24
CA ALA A 23 7.00 -11.97 6.13
C ALA A 23 7.26 -13.13 7.12
N ASP A 24 6.93 -12.94 8.38
CA ASP A 24 7.01 -13.99 9.39
C ASP A 24 6.09 -15.14 8.98
N PRO A 25 6.63 -16.37 8.78
CA PRO A 25 5.80 -17.53 8.42
C PRO A 25 4.67 -17.83 9.41
N GLN A 26 4.73 -17.30 10.61
CA GLN A 26 3.65 -17.45 11.60
C GLN A 26 2.52 -16.44 11.40
N SER A 27 2.82 -15.24 10.90
CA SER A 27 1.78 -14.25 10.53
C SER A 27 1.11 -14.58 9.19
N GLU A 28 1.76 -15.37 8.35
CA GLU A 28 1.26 -15.79 7.04
C GLU A 28 0.41 -17.06 7.07
N ARG A 29 0.56 -17.88 8.10
CA ARG A 29 -0.36 -18.98 8.34
C ARG A 29 -1.66 -18.34 8.80
N GLY A 30 -2.59 -18.19 7.88
CA GLY A 30 -3.92 -17.72 8.22
C GLY A 30 -4.29 -18.31 9.57
N VAL A 31 -4.51 -17.46 10.56
CA VAL A 31 -4.98 -17.87 11.87
C VAL A 31 -6.15 -18.81 11.60
N GLU A 32 -6.17 -19.97 12.25
CA GLU A 32 -7.33 -20.86 12.15
C GLU A 32 -8.56 -20.01 12.45
N CYS A 33 -9.33 -19.75 11.39
CA CYS A 33 -10.53 -18.95 11.53
C CYS A 33 -11.49 -19.71 12.43
N PRO A 34 -11.92 -19.18 13.59
CA PRO A 34 -12.94 -19.81 14.38
C PRO A 34 -14.23 -19.90 13.55
N GLY A 35 -14.74 -21.10 13.43
CA GLY A 35 -15.88 -21.40 12.56
C GLY A 35 -15.50 -21.66 11.10
N ASP A 36 -16.47 -22.12 10.33
CA ASP A 36 -16.27 -22.46 8.91
C ASP A 36 -16.29 -21.21 8.06
N LEU A 37 -15.22 -20.99 7.31
CA LEU A 37 -15.20 -19.97 6.25
C LEU A 37 -16.24 -20.34 5.20
N PRO A 38 -17.17 -19.44 4.82
CA PRO A 38 -18.13 -19.70 3.75
C PRO A 38 -17.47 -20.09 2.44
N ALA A 39 -18.08 -20.99 1.67
CA ALA A 39 -17.58 -21.32 0.36
C ALA A 39 -17.82 -20.18 -0.64
N PRO A 40 -16.89 -19.88 -1.56
CA PRO A 40 -17.10 -18.86 -2.59
C PRO A 40 -18.34 -19.13 -3.49
N SER A 41 -18.78 -20.39 -3.54
CA SER A 41 -19.97 -20.83 -4.29
C SER A 41 -21.30 -20.69 -3.56
N ASP A 42 -21.29 -20.27 -2.28
CA ASP A 42 -22.51 -20.10 -1.50
C ASP A 42 -23.38 -19.00 -2.13
N PRO A 43 -24.67 -19.26 -2.38
CA PRO A 43 -25.49 -18.38 -3.22
C PRO A 43 -25.92 -17.08 -2.51
N ASP A 44 -25.83 -16.99 -1.20
CA ASP A 44 -26.41 -15.93 -0.38
C ASP A 44 -25.38 -15.04 0.34
N LEU A 45 -24.10 -15.11 -0.05
CA LEU A 45 -23.03 -14.38 0.62
C LEU A 45 -23.27 -12.86 0.68
N VAL A 46 -23.76 -12.27 -0.42
CA VAL A 46 -24.06 -10.82 -0.47
C VAL A 46 -25.14 -10.46 0.55
N GLU A 47 -26.17 -11.30 0.66
CA GLU A 47 -27.27 -11.07 1.60
C GLU A 47 -26.84 -11.33 3.05
N ARG A 48 -25.94 -12.30 3.28
CA ARG A 48 -25.37 -12.57 4.61
C ARG A 48 -24.53 -11.37 5.07
N ALA A 49 -23.63 -10.86 4.21
CA ALA A 49 -22.83 -9.67 4.51
C ALA A 49 -23.72 -8.46 4.85
N ARG A 50 -24.80 -8.23 4.07
CA ARG A 50 -25.73 -7.13 4.30
C ARG A 50 -26.42 -7.26 5.66
N ARG A 51 -26.98 -8.44 5.98
CA ARG A 51 -27.65 -8.70 7.26
C ARG A 51 -26.71 -8.56 8.45
N ALA A 52 -25.48 -9.08 8.33
CA ALA A 52 -24.50 -8.95 9.40
C ALA A 52 -24.10 -7.48 9.63
N LYS A 53 -23.87 -6.73 8.56
CA LYS A 53 -23.57 -5.29 8.65
C LYS A 53 -24.74 -4.50 9.25
N GLU A 54 -25.98 -4.78 8.84
CA GLU A 54 -27.20 -4.16 9.39
C GLU A 54 -27.39 -4.50 10.89
N ALA A 55 -27.11 -5.74 11.29
CA ALA A 55 -27.17 -6.15 12.70
C ALA A 55 -26.13 -5.45 13.59
N LEU A 56 -24.96 -5.16 13.04
CA LEU A 56 -23.90 -4.39 13.73
C LEU A 56 -24.24 -2.89 13.80
N GLY A 57 -24.89 -2.35 12.76
CA GLY A 57 -25.25 -0.94 12.68
C GLY A 57 -24.03 -0.02 12.84
N ASP A 58 -24.16 1.03 13.67
CA ASP A 58 -23.10 2.02 13.93
C ASP A 58 -21.88 1.45 14.70
N ARG A 59 -21.97 0.22 15.20
CA ARG A 59 -20.86 -0.45 15.89
C ARG A 59 -19.74 -0.88 14.92
N VAL A 60 -20.06 -1.06 13.64
CA VAL A 60 -19.07 -1.42 12.61
C VAL A 60 -18.89 -0.29 11.62
N PHE A 61 -17.63 -0.06 11.23
CA PHE A 61 -17.26 0.84 10.15
C PHE A 61 -16.36 0.10 9.17
N VAL A 62 -16.84 -0.10 7.95
CA VAL A 62 -16.15 -0.86 6.91
C VAL A 62 -15.39 0.10 5.99
N LEU A 63 -14.07 -0.04 5.96
CA LEU A 63 -13.16 0.74 5.13
C LEU A 63 -12.76 -0.05 3.89
N GLY A 64 -12.90 0.52 2.69
CA GLY A 64 -12.59 -0.13 1.43
C GLY A 64 -11.48 0.60 0.66
N HIS A 65 -10.33 -0.07 0.44
CA HIS A 65 -9.31 0.51 -0.41
C HIS A 65 -9.75 0.50 -1.88
N HIS A 66 -9.36 1.52 -2.66
CA HIS A 66 -9.70 1.63 -4.08
C HIS A 66 -9.33 0.41 -4.95
N TYR A 67 -8.33 -0.38 -4.55
CA TYR A 67 -7.90 -1.57 -5.28
C TYR A 67 -8.66 -2.84 -4.91
N GLN A 68 -9.64 -2.74 -4.02
CA GLN A 68 -10.42 -3.88 -3.57
C GLN A 68 -11.40 -4.36 -4.66
N ARG A 69 -11.81 -5.64 -4.59
CA ARG A 69 -12.80 -6.26 -5.48
C ARG A 69 -14.16 -5.58 -5.35
N ASP A 70 -14.92 -5.52 -6.43
CA ASP A 70 -16.25 -4.92 -6.46
C ASP A 70 -17.22 -5.61 -5.50
N GLU A 71 -17.11 -6.94 -5.36
CA GLU A 71 -17.93 -7.76 -4.46
C GLU A 71 -17.71 -7.45 -2.96
N VAL A 72 -16.55 -6.89 -2.60
CA VAL A 72 -16.19 -6.49 -1.23
C VAL A 72 -16.44 -5.00 -1.02
N ILE A 73 -15.98 -4.16 -1.96
CA ILE A 73 -16.01 -2.70 -1.79
C ILE A 73 -17.44 -2.14 -1.74
N GLN A 74 -18.43 -2.86 -2.30
CA GLN A 74 -19.84 -2.48 -2.19
C GLN A 74 -20.35 -2.40 -0.74
N PHE A 75 -19.66 -3.01 0.22
CA PHE A 75 -20.00 -2.97 1.63
C PHE A 75 -19.24 -1.90 2.41
N ALA A 76 -18.28 -1.21 1.76
CA ALA A 76 -17.54 -0.15 2.42
C ALA A 76 -18.42 1.05 2.72
N ASP A 77 -18.28 1.62 3.93
CA ASP A 77 -18.91 2.88 4.32
C ASP A 77 -18.17 4.06 3.72
N VAL A 78 -16.87 3.90 3.53
CA VAL A 78 -16.00 4.87 2.87
C VAL A 78 -14.95 4.16 2.02
N THR A 79 -14.60 4.78 0.89
CA THR A 79 -13.51 4.33 0.03
C THR A 79 -12.40 5.38 -0.01
N GLY A 80 -11.17 4.92 -0.20
CA GLY A 80 -10.03 5.83 -0.23
C GLY A 80 -8.70 5.13 -0.47
N ASP A 81 -7.63 5.93 -0.42
CA ASP A 81 -6.27 5.44 -0.31
C ASP A 81 -5.95 5.03 1.15
N SER A 82 -4.76 4.45 1.34
CA SER A 82 -4.34 3.90 2.64
C SER A 82 -4.41 4.92 3.79
N PHE A 83 -4.01 6.15 3.53
CA PHE A 83 -3.92 7.17 4.58
C PHE A 83 -5.28 7.81 4.88
N LYS A 84 -6.05 8.11 3.84
CA LYS A 84 -7.41 8.62 3.99
C LYS A 84 -8.24 7.65 4.84
N LEU A 85 -8.19 6.35 4.54
CA LEU A 85 -8.95 5.34 5.28
C LEU A 85 -8.53 5.24 6.74
N ALA A 86 -7.23 5.29 7.07
CA ALA A 86 -6.76 5.28 8.45
C ALA A 86 -7.23 6.52 9.25
N ARG A 87 -7.28 7.67 8.61
CA ARG A 87 -7.85 8.90 9.21
C ARG A 87 -9.35 8.83 9.39
N ASP A 88 -10.06 8.29 8.40
CA ASP A 88 -11.51 8.12 8.48
C ASP A 88 -11.88 7.15 9.61
N ALA A 89 -11.07 6.10 9.87
CA ALA A 89 -11.19 5.25 11.03
C ALA A 89 -11.09 6.05 12.34
N ALA A 90 -10.03 6.85 12.48
CA ALA A 90 -9.80 7.68 13.67
C ALA A 90 -10.91 8.73 13.90
N ALA A 91 -11.57 9.17 12.83
CA ALA A 91 -12.68 10.13 12.89
C ALA A 91 -14.04 9.48 13.29
N ARG A 92 -14.08 8.19 13.56
CA ARG A 92 -15.29 7.42 13.92
C ARG A 92 -15.19 6.76 15.29
N PRO A 93 -14.99 7.54 16.39
CA PRO A 93 -14.77 6.98 17.73
C PRO A 93 -15.95 6.17 18.27
N GLN A 94 -17.14 6.30 17.69
CA GLN A 94 -18.33 5.51 18.05
C GLN A 94 -18.33 4.10 17.49
N ALA A 95 -17.52 3.82 16.44
CA ALA A 95 -17.42 2.48 15.87
C ALA A 95 -16.57 1.59 16.79
N GLU A 96 -17.15 0.52 17.28
CA GLU A 96 -16.46 -0.50 18.11
C GLU A 96 -15.50 -1.33 17.24
N TYR A 97 -15.91 -1.62 15.99
CA TYR A 97 -15.18 -2.45 15.04
C TYR A 97 -14.86 -1.67 13.77
N ILE A 98 -13.59 -1.66 13.39
CA ILE A 98 -13.11 -1.14 12.11
C ILE A 98 -12.74 -2.32 11.23
N VAL A 99 -13.57 -2.67 10.28
CA VAL A 99 -13.28 -3.74 9.32
C VAL A 99 -12.53 -3.15 8.12
N PHE A 100 -11.27 -3.53 7.96
CA PHE A 100 -10.40 -2.96 6.94
C PHE A 100 -10.31 -3.88 5.71
N ALA A 101 -11.08 -3.58 4.64
CA ALA A 101 -10.95 -4.22 3.34
C ALA A 101 -9.78 -3.59 2.56
N GLY A 102 -8.57 -3.97 2.97
CA GLY A 102 -7.29 -3.47 2.46
C GLY A 102 -6.19 -4.50 2.66
N VAL A 103 -5.01 -4.07 3.07
CA VAL A 103 -3.87 -4.94 3.40
C VAL A 103 -3.27 -4.59 4.76
N HIS A 104 -2.42 -5.49 5.27
CA HIS A 104 -1.96 -5.50 6.67
C HIS A 104 -1.41 -4.14 7.14
N PHE A 105 -0.49 -3.51 6.43
CA PHE A 105 0.11 -2.21 6.83
C PHE A 105 -0.91 -1.07 6.91
N MET A 106 -2.03 -1.16 6.16
CA MET A 106 -3.13 -0.19 6.23
C MET A 106 -3.91 -0.37 7.52
N ALA A 107 -4.20 -1.62 7.89
CA ALA A 107 -4.87 -1.97 9.12
C ALA A 107 -3.99 -1.62 10.35
N GLU A 108 -2.67 -1.86 10.30
CA GLU A 108 -1.73 -1.35 11.33
C GLU A 108 -1.81 0.18 11.47
N SER A 109 -1.87 0.91 10.36
CA SER A 109 -1.98 2.36 10.38
C SER A 109 -3.30 2.85 10.97
N ALA A 110 -4.39 2.11 10.74
CA ALA A 110 -5.67 2.37 11.38
C ALA A 110 -5.61 2.09 12.89
N ASP A 111 -5.02 0.98 13.32
CA ASP A 111 -4.84 0.63 14.73
C ASP A 111 -3.99 1.69 15.47
N ILE A 112 -2.90 2.17 14.86
CA ILE A 112 -2.08 3.25 15.41
C ILE A 112 -2.89 4.54 15.63
N LEU A 113 -3.81 4.88 14.73
CA LEU A 113 -4.53 6.16 14.74
C LEU A 113 -5.87 6.11 15.51
N THR A 114 -6.47 4.94 15.69
CA THR A 114 -7.71 4.75 16.46
C THR A 114 -7.45 4.71 17.97
N SER A 115 -8.51 4.60 18.77
CA SER A 115 -8.42 4.45 20.21
C SER A 115 -8.33 2.98 20.64
N ASP A 116 -7.83 2.74 21.86
CA ASP A 116 -7.69 1.39 22.43
C ASP A 116 -9.05 0.66 22.57
N ASP A 117 -10.15 1.40 22.62
CA ASP A 117 -11.51 0.86 22.71
C ASP A 117 -12.03 0.34 21.35
N GLN A 118 -11.36 0.64 20.27
CA GLN A 118 -11.70 0.20 18.93
C GLN A 118 -10.90 -1.05 18.53
N ALA A 119 -11.52 -1.97 17.84
CA ALA A 119 -10.86 -3.15 17.30
C ALA A 119 -10.76 -3.07 15.79
N VAL A 120 -9.53 -2.98 15.27
CA VAL A 120 -9.27 -3.06 13.83
C VAL A 120 -9.18 -4.52 13.42
N VAL A 121 -9.99 -4.89 12.45
CA VAL A 121 -10.12 -6.27 11.93
C VAL A 121 -9.73 -6.31 10.46
N LEU A 122 -8.79 -7.19 10.13
CA LEU A 122 -8.41 -7.49 8.75
C LEU A 122 -9.04 -8.85 8.37
N PRO A 123 -10.01 -8.93 7.45
CA PRO A 123 -10.75 -10.17 7.19
C PRO A 123 -9.89 -11.38 6.82
N ASP A 124 -8.74 -11.17 6.15
CA ASP A 124 -7.70 -12.19 5.94
C ASP A 124 -6.32 -11.62 6.36
N LEU A 125 -5.70 -12.18 7.41
CA LEU A 125 -4.39 -11.73 7.90
C LEU A 125 -3.26 -11.92 6.89
N ALA A 126 -3.41 -12.81 5.93
CA ALA A 126 -2.44 -13.01 4.85
C ALA A 126 -2.60 -11.99 3.70
N ALA A 127 -3.53 -11.03 3.81
CA ALA A 127 -3.63 -9.90 2.91
C ALA A 127 -2.49 -8.89 3.19
N GLY A 128 -1.27 -9.25 2.80
CA GLY A 128 -0.04 -8.44 2.95
C GLY A 128 0.22 -7.49 1.79
N CYS A 129 1.41 -6.91 1.76
CA CYS A 129 1.91 -6.10 0.65
C CYS A 129 3.36 -6.46 0.37
N SER A 130 3.62 -7.07 -0.80
CA SER A 130 4.97 -7.51 -1.16
C SER A 130 6.01 -6.39 -1.15
N MET A 131 5.62 -5.15 -1.45
CA MET A 131 6.51 -3.99 -1.37
C MET A 131 6.83 -3.63 0.09
N ALA A 132 5.82 -3.61 0.97
CA ALA A 132 6.04 -3.36 2.39
C ALA A 132 6.99 -4.41 3.01
N ASP A 133 6.88 -5.67 2.56
CA ASP A 133 7.70 -6.79 3.03
C ASP A 133 9.14 -6.76 2.48
N MET A 134 9.41 -5.95 1.44
CA MET A 134 10.78 -5.78 0.90
C MET A 134 11.68 -4.94 1.80
N ALA A 135 11.15 -4.27 2.82
CA ALA A 135 11.92 -3.55 3.84
C ALA A 135 11.62 -4.14 5.22
N ALA A 136 12.30 -5.25 5.56
CA ALA A 136 12.22 -5.82 6.90
C ALA A 136 13.02 -4.95 7.90
N ILE A 137 12.50 -4.80 9.12
CA ILE A 137 13.09 -3.88 10.11
C ILE A 137 14.57 -4.18 10.39
N GLY A 138 14.95 -5.45 10.58
CA GLY A 138 16.36 -5.80 10.82
C GLY A 138 17.27 -5.41 9.66
N GLN A 139 16.80 -5.55 8.39
CA GLN A 139 17.57 -5.11 7.23
C GLN A 139 17.73 -3.58 7.17
N VAL A 140 16.73 -2.83 7.62
CA VAL A 140 16.79 -1.36 7.65
C VAL A 140 17.70 -0.88 8.77
N GLU A 141 17.70 -1.55 9.94
CA GLU A 141 18.65 -1.31 11.02
C GLU A 141 20.09 -1.60 10.58
N ASP A 142 20.34 -2.75 9.93
CA ASP A 142 21.64 -3.08 9.34
C ASP A 142 22.09 -2.01 8.31
N ALA A 143 21.17 -1.53 7.49
CA ALA A 143 21.47 -0.46 6.53
C ALA A 143 21.82 0.85 7.23
N TRP A 144 21.16 1.17 8.34
CA TRP A 144 21.46 2.37 9.11
C TRP A 144 22.83 2.30 9.74
N ASP A 145 23.26 1.12 10.23
CA ASP A 145 24.60 0.89 10.74
C ASP A 145 25.66 1.09 9.62
N VAL A 146 25.38 0.62 8.40
CA VAL A 146 26.24 0.88 7.22
C VAL A 146 26.36 2.39 6.94
N LEU A 147 25.25 3.15 7.06
CA LEU A 147 25.30 4.61 6.89
C LEU A 147 26.09 5.29 8.03
N ALA A 148 26.00 4.77 9.26
CA ALA A 148 26.78 5.26 10.38
C ALA A 148 28.27 5.00 10.21
N ASP A 149 28.67 3.81 9.77
CA ASP A 149 30.07 3.45 9.44
C ASP A 149 30.62 4.28 8.28
N ALA A 150 29.75 4.64 7.30
CA ALA A 150 30.13 5.55 6.25
C ALA A 150 30.23 7.03 6.70
N GLY A 151 29.80 7.35 7.95
CA GLY A 151 29.79 8.68 8.52
C GLY A 151 28.73 9.60 7.90
N VAL A 152 27.60 9.07 7.47
CA VAL A 152 26.50 9.83 6.85
C VAL A 152 25.16 9.70 7.56
N ALA A 153 25.02 8.84 8.58
CA ALA A 153 23.74 8.63 9.27
C ALA A 153 23.22 9.92 9.91
N ASP A 154 24.08 10.71 10.57
CA ASP A 154 23.68 11.94 11.27
C ASP A 154 23.14 13.05 10.36
N VAL A 155 23.42 12.97 9.05
CA VAL A 155 22.92 13.91 8.04
C VAL A 155 21.86 13.30 7.13
N THR A 156 21.45 12.04 7.41
CA THR A 156 20.46 11.30 6.63
C THR A 156 19.12 11.32 7.34
N VAL A 157 18.06 11.74 6.63
CA VAL A 157 16.68 11.70 7.11
C VAL A 157 15.95 10.54 6.45
N PRO A 158 15.41 9.58 7.20
CA PRO A 158 14.62 8.50 6.61
C PRO A 158 13.22 9.01 6.25
N ILE A 159 12.76 8.66 5.06
CA ILE A 159 11.36 8.80 4.64
C ILE A 159 10.84 7.40 4.36
N THR A 160 9.68 7.07 4.92
CA THR A 160 9.01 5.85 4.52
C THR A 160 7.70 6.13 3.81
N TYR A 161 7.49 5.47 2.70
CA TYR A 161 6.20 5.45 2.04
C TYR A 161 5.16 4.79 2.96
N MET A 162 3.91 5.23 2.89
CA MET A 162 2.78 4.69 3.67
C MET A 162 2.69 3.16 3.58
N ASN A 163 3.08 2.61 2.42
CA ASN A 163 3.13 1.18 2.15
C ASN A 163 4.39 0.54 2.77
N SER A 164 4.44 0.56 4.08
CA SER A 164 5.48 -0.04 4.94
C SER A 164 4.86 -0.52 6.25
N THR A 165 5.51 -1.43 6.96
CA THR A 165 5.03 -1.95 8.25
C THR A 165 5.06 -0.87 9.34
N ALA A 166 4.32 -1.09 10.43
CA ALA A 166 4.37 -0.24 11.61
C ALA A 166 5.80 -0.11 12.16
N ALA A 167 6.60 -1.20 12.13
CA ALA A 167 7.99 -1.21 12.58
C ALA A 167 8.88 -0.25 11.76
N ILE A 168 8.71 -0.19 10.43
CA ILE A 168 9.45 0.74 9.57
C ILE A 168 9.01 2.19 9.81
N LYS A 169 7.71 2.43 10.03
CA LYS A 169 7.20 3.75 10.42
C LYS A 169 7.78 4.19 11.77
N ALA A 170 7.87 3.26 12.72
CA ALA A 170 8.48 3.52 14.04
C ALA A 170 9.98 3.83 13.93
N PHE A 171 10.73 3.04 13.16
CA PHE A 171 12.13 3.33 12.84
C PHE A 171 12.28 4.76 12.29
N THR A 172 11.46 5.09 11.29
CA THR A 172 11.46 6.41 10.66
C THR A 172 11.16 7.52 11.68
N GLY A 173 10.21 7.31 12.58
CA GLY A 173 9.87 8.25 13.64
C GLY A 173 10.99 8.48 14.66
N ARG A 174 11.66 7.39 15.08
CA ARG A 174 12.82 7.43 16.01
C ARG A 174 14.00 8.20 15.42
N HIS A 175 14.25 8.03 14.14
CA HIS A 175 15.37 8.66 13.43
C HIS A 175 15.03 10.03 12.83
N GLY A 176 14.00 10.70 13.34
CA GLY A 176 13.68 12.08 12.95
C GLY A 176 12.98 12.23 11.59
N GLY A 177 12.65 11.13 10.94
CA GLY A 177 12.04 11.11 9.62
C GLY A 177 10.51 11.23 9.60
N THR A 178 9.90 11.08 8.44
CA THR A 178 8.46 11.21 8.21
C THR A 178 7.92 10.11 7.30
N VAL A 179 6.62 9.85 7.39
CA VAL A 179 5.89 9.07 6.40
C VAL A 179 5.56 9.95 5.19
N CYS A 180 5.42 9.35 4.02
CA CYS A 180 4.83 10.01 2.85
C CYS A 180 3.77 9.12 2.19
N THR A 181 2.97 9.75 1.33
CA THR A 181 2.07 9.10 0.37
C THR A 181 2.50 9.47 -1.04
N SER A 182 1.95 8.81 -2.06
CA SER A 182 2.19 9.18 -3.46
C SER A 182 1.72 10.60 -3.82
N SER A 183 0.85 11.20 -2.99
CA SER A 183 0.35 12.57 -3.22
C SER A 183 1.18 13.66 -2.54
N ASN A 184 2.07 13.31 -1.60
CA ASN A 184 2.87 14.28 -0.85
C ASN A 184 4.37 13.94 -0.76
N ALA A 185 4.85 12.97 -1.54
CA ALA A 185 6.24 12.54 -1.53
C ALA A 185 7.23 13.68 -1.82
N GLU A 186 6.90 14.58 -2.76
CA GLU A 186 7.64 15.80 -3.05
C GLU A 186 7.84 16.66 -1.80
N ARG A 187 6.75 16.93 -1.07
CA ARG A 187 6.78 17.77 0.14
C ARG A 187 7.55 17.11 1.27
N ALA A 188 7.37 15.78 1.44
CA ALA A 188 8.11 15.01 2.43
C ALA A 188 9.61 15.04 2.16
N MET A 189 10.01 14.89 0.89
CA MET A 189 11.42 14.91 0.48
C MET A 189 12.01 16.34 0.58
N THR A 190 11.27 17.36 0.19
CA THR A 190 11.66 18.76 0.38
C THR A 190 11.89 19.06 1.86
N TRP A 191 10.93 18.68 2.71
CA TRP A 191 11.06 18.86 4.16
C TRP A 191 12.28 18.09 4.71
N ALA A 192 12.54 16.87 4.26
CA ALA A 192 13.68 16.09 4.74
C ALA A 192 15.02 16.76 4.38
N PHE A 193 15.13 17.38 3.21
CA PHE A 193 16.32 18.16 2.85
C PHE A 193 16.46 19.48 3.63
N GLU A 194 15.42 19.97 4.28
CA GLU A 194 15.52 21.06 5.25
C GLU A 194 16.05 20.57 6.63
N GLN A 195 15.92 19.28 6.93
CA GLN A 195 16.35 18.65 8.18
C GLN A 195 17.74 18.00 8.09
N GLY A 196 18.15 17.58 6.89
CA GLY A 196 19.42 16.89 6.66
C GLY A 196 19.93 17.07 5.22
N GLU A 197 21.08 16.48 4.94
CA GLU A 197 21.72 16.58 3.62
C GLU A 197 21.34 15.42 2.69
N LYS A 198 20.83 14.32 3.25
CA LYS A 198 20.54 13.09 2.54
C LYS A 198 19.18 12.52 2.96
N VAL A 199 18.61 11.74 2.06
CA VAL A 199 17.36 11.01 2.29
C VAL A 199 17.61 9.51 2.12
N LEU A 200 17.17 8.70 3.10
CA LEU A 200 16.96 7.27 2.93
C LEU A 200 15.47 7.07 2.63
N PHE A 201 15.13 6.66 1.41
CA PHE A 201 13.75 6.48 0.97
C PHE A 201 13.34 4.99 0.96
N LEU A 202 12.34 4.64 1.75
CA LEU A 202 11.84 3.30 1.99
C LEU A 202 10.37 3.17 1.54
N PRO A 203 9.88 2.00 1.15
CA PRO A 203 10.60 0.89 0.58
C PRO A 203 10.64 0.91 -0.95
N ASP A 204 10.00 1.89 -1.63
CA ASP A 204 9.80 1.94 -3.08
C ASP A 204 10.88 2.78 -3.78
N GLU A 205 11.73 2.11 -4.60
CA GLU A 205 12.76 2.79 -5.36
C GLU A 205 12.21 3.71 -6.45
N HIS A 206 11.07 3.35 -7.03
CA HIS A 206 10.50 4.09 -8.16
C HIS A 206 9.85 5.40 -7.71
N LEU A 207 8.99 5.34 -6.67
CA LEU A 207 8.40 6.55 -6.10
C LEU A 207 9.49 7.50 -5.61
N GLY A 208 10.49 6.99 -4.89
CA GLY A 208 11.61 7.81 -4.40
C GLY A 208 12.40 8.44 -5.53
N ARG A 209 12.77 7.66 -6.58
CA ARG A 209 13.51 8.16 -7.74
C ARG A 209 12.71 9.19 -8.53
N ASN A 210 11.44 8.87 -8.84
CA ASN A 210 10.60 9.76 -9.63
C ASN A 210 10.39 11.09 -8.91
N THR A 211 10.15 11.06 -7.61
CA THR A 211 10.06 12.28 -6.79
C THR A 211 11.38 13.07 -6.78
N ALA A 212 12.50 12.42 -6.54
CA ALA A 212 13.80 13.08 -6.49
C ALA A 212 14.17 13.76 -7.82
N VAL A 213 13.96 13.05 -8.93
CA VAL A 213 14.42 13.50 -10.25
C VAL A 213 13.42 14.45 -10.91
N LEU A 214 12.12 14.10 -10.89
CA LEU A 214 11.12 14.84 -11.67
C LEU A 214 10.54 16.02 -10.89
N ASP A 215 10.32 15.86 -9.57
CA ASP A 215 9.69 16.89 -8.77
C ASP A 215 10.73 17.83 -8.15
N LEU A 216 11.86 17.30 -7.65
CA LEU A 216 12.91 18.09 -7.02
C LEU A 216 14.06 18.49 -7.97
N GLY A 217 14.09 17.96 -9.19
CA GLY A 217 15.11 18.32 -10.18
C GLY A 217 16.52 17.79 -9.88
N LEU A 218 16.65 16.76 -9.04
CA LEU A 218 17.91 16.07 -8.81
C LEU A 218 18.30 15.26 -10.04
N SER A 219 19.62 14.97 -10.19
CA SER A 219 20.08 14.09 -11.25
C SER A 219 19.91 12.62 -10.87
N LEU A 220 19.90 11.72 -11.85
CA LEU A 220 19.94 10.29 -11.58
C LEU A 220 21.20 9.87 -10.81
N ASP A 221 22.33 10.59 -11.00
CA ASP A 221 23.59 10.35 -10.30
C ASP A 221 23.52 10.76 -8.80
N ASP A 222 22.59 11.62 -8.41
CA ASP A 222 22.32 11.96 -7.01
C ASP A 222 21.61 10.82 -6.26
N CYS A 223 21.08 9.82 -6.99
CA CYS A 223 20.31 8.71 -6.46
C CYS A 223 21.13 7.39 -6.55
N VAL A 224 21.28 6.69 -5.43
CA VAL A 224 21.89 5.35 -5.39
C VAL A 224 20.88 4.33 -4.91
N LEU A 225 21.00 3.09 -5.41
CA LEU A 225 20.11 1.99 -5.06
C LEU A 225 20.76 1.09 -4.02
N TYR A 226 20.21 1.04 -2.82
CA TYR A 226 20.62 0.16 -1.72
C TYR A 226 19.93 -1.20 -1.85
N ASP A 227 20.69 -2.26 -2.10
CA ASP A 227 20.20 -3.64 -2.19
C ASP A 227 20.43 -4.36 -0.84
N PRO A 228 19.41 -4.58 -0.01
CA PRO A 228 19.58 -5.17 1.32
C PRO A 228 20.10 -6.61 1.31
N HIS A 229 20.16 -7.24 0.14
CA HIS A 229 20.69 -8.59 -0.03
C HIS A 229 22.18 -8.60 -0.41
N LYS A 230 22.82 -7.43 -0.44
CA LYS A 230 24.23 -7.29 -0.73
C LYS A 230 25.00 -6.65 0.43
N PRO A 231 26.23 -7.06 0.68
CA PRO A 231 27.08 -6.39 1.68
C PRO A 231 27.16 -4.88 1.40
N GLY A 232 26.95 -4.05 2.43
CA GLY A 232 26.94 -2.60 2.29
C GLY A 232 25.90 -2.05 1.30
N GLY A 233 24.80 -2.79 1.07
CA GLY A 233 23.81 -2.44 0.06
C GLY A 233 24.31 -2.56 -1.38
N GLY A 234 25.49 -3.15 -1.61
CA GLY A 234 26.18 -3.18 -2.89
C GLY A 234 26.81 -1.85 -3.28
N LEU A 235 26.98 -0.92 -2.32
CA LEU A 235 27.51 0.42 -2.51
C LEU A 235 28.87 0.59 -1.80
N THR A 236 29.73 1.46 -2.34
CA THR A 236 30.94 1.88 -1.65
C THR A 236 30.65 3.05 -0.69
N VAL A 237 31.55 3.27 0.27
CA VAL A 237 31.48 4.41 1.18
C VAL A 237 31.46 5.74 0.42
N GLU A 238 32.23 5.84 -0.67
CA GLU A 238 32.30 7.03 -1.52
C GLU A 238 30.95 7.28 -2.22
N GLN A 239 30.28 6.23 -2.70
CA GLN A 239 28.95 6.34 -3.30
C GLN A 239 27.91 6.79 -2.28
N LEU A 240 27.93 6.23 -1.06
CA LEU A 240 27.04 6.65 0.02
C LEU A 240 27.26 8.11 0.43
N ARG A 241 28.52 8.56 0.47
CA ARG A 241 28.88 9.95 0.78
C ARG A 241 28.49 10.93 -0.34
N ALA A 242 28.61 10.52 -1.60
CA ALA A 242 28.28 11.38 -2.75
C ALA A 242 26.76 11.49 -2.98
N ALA A 243 26.00 10.44 -2.71
CA ALA A 243 24.56 10.39 -2.96
C ALA A 243 23.79 11.41 -2.11
N LYS A 244 22.72 11.98 -2.67
CA LYS A 244 21.72 12.77 -1.94
C LYS A 244 20.54 11.91 -1.53
N VAL A 245 20.13 10.94 -2.37
CA VAL A 245 19.02 10.03 -2.11
C VAL A 245 19.51 8.59 -2.17
N ILE A 246 19.31 7.87 -1.09
CA ILE A 246 19.58 6.44 -0.97
C ILE A 246 18.22 5.75 -1.10
N LEU A 247 17.99 5.08 -2.21
CA LEU A 247 16.75 4.41 -2.53
C LEU A 247 16.82 2.96 -2.07
N TRP A 248 15.84 2.51 -1.31
CA TRP A 248 15.71 1.09 -0.97
C TRP A 248 15.28 0.31 -2.19
N LYS A 249 15.89 -0.84 -2.44
CA LYS A 249 15.56 -1.71 -3.57
C LYS A 249 14.27 -2.50 -3.30
N GLY A 250 13.15 -1.84 -3.46
CA GLY A 250 11.82 -2.43 -3.40
C GLY A 250 10.92 -1.76 -4.42
N HIS A 251 9.82 -2.42 -4.77
CA HIS A 251 8.89 -1.94 -5.79
C HIS A 251 7.51 -2.59 -5.64
N CYS A 252 6.49 -1.91 -6.15
CA CYS A 252 5.16 -2.48 -6.29
C CYS A 252 5.12 -3.51 -7.43
N SER A 253 4.65 -4.73 -7.15
CA SER A 253 4.52 -5.80 -8.15
C SER A 253 3.52 -5.48 -9.27
N VAL A 254 2.55 -4.61 -9.01
CA VAL A 254 1.59 -4.14 -10.02
C VAL A 254 2.21 -3.08 -10.91
N HIS A 255 2.69 -1.98 -10.32
CA HIS A 255 3.23 -0.84 -11.07
C HIS A 255 4.57 -1.15 -11.76
N GLY A 256 5.38 -2.03 -11.18
CA GLY A 256 6.65 -2.49 -11.77
C GLY A 256 6.50 -3.34 -13.04
N ARG A 257 5.28 -3.77 -13.40
CA ARG A 257 5.03 -4.54 -14.63
C ARG A 257 4.91 -3.66 -15.87
N PHE A 258 4.50 -2.42 -15.71
CA PHE A 258 4.44 -1.49 -16.84
C PHE A 258 5.85 -1.17 -17.32
N THR A 259 6.03 -1.12 -18.65
CA THR A 259 7.30 -0.85 -19.32
C THR A 259 7.14 0.26 -20.37
N ALA A 260 8.24 0.80 -20.86
CA ALA A 260 8.21 1.77 -21.95
C ALA A 260 7.57 1.19 -23.22
N GLU A 261 7.75 -0.12 -23.44
CA GLU A 261 7.11 -0.85 -24.55
C GLU A 261 5.59 -0.88 -24.42
N THR A 262 5.05 -1.09 -23.20
CA THR A 262 3.59 -1.05 -22.99
C THR A 262 3.00 0.33 -23.25
N VAL A 263 3.74 1.40 -22.95
CA VAL A 263 3.34 2.77 -23.29
C VAL A 263 3.33 2.98 -24.82
N ALA A 264 4.35 2.51 -25.51
CA ALA A 264 4.39 2.60 -26.98
C ALA A 264 3.24 1.79 -27.63
N GLU A 265 3.05 0.55 -27.20
CA GLU A 265 2.00 -0.33 -27.72
C GLU A 265 0.58 0.20 -27.49
N VAL A 266 0.29 0.84 -26.36
CA VAL A 266 -1.04 1.41 -26.13
C VAL A 266 -1.30 2.61 -27.04
N ARG A 267 -0.28 3.41 -27.34
CA ARG A 267 -0.36 4.54 -28.26
C ARG A 267 -0.63 4.09 -29.70
N GLU A 268 -0.07 2.93 -30.12
CA GLU A 268 -0.38 2.31 -31.40
C GLU A 268 -1.81 1.73 -31.44
N ARG A 269 -2.23 1.07 -30.35
CA ARG A 269 -3.55 0.43 -30.22
C ARG A 269 -4.70 1.43 -30.14
N VAL A 270 -4.48 2.57 -29.50
CA VAL A 270 -5.49 3.63 -29.26
C VAL A 270 -4.88 4.96 -29.68
N PRO A 271 -4.99 5.33 -30.97
CA PRO A 271 -4.45 6.61 -31.45
C PRO A 271 -5.02 7.81 -30.70
N GLY A 272 -4.14 8.71 -30.24
CA GLY A 272 -4.53 9.90 -29.49
C GLY A 272 -4.82 9.64 -27.99
N VAL A 273 -4.49 8.46 -27.48
CA VAL A 273 -4.67 8.14 -26.07
C VAL A 273 -3.77 8.99 -25.17
N ASN A 274 -4.33 9.48 -24.08
CA ASN A 274 -3.58 10.06 -22.97
C ASN A 274 -3.13 8.94 -22.03
N VAL A 275 -1.85 8.89 -21.71
CA VAL A 275 -1.28 7.90 -20.78
C VAL A 275 -1.16 8.55 -19.39
N LEU A 276 -1.84 7.98 -18.41
CA LEU A 276 -1.87 8.44 -17.03
C LEU A 276 -1.42 7.31 -16.11
N VAL A 277 -0.33 7.51 -15.36
CA VAL A 277 0.29 6.47 -14.56
C VAL A 277 0.50 6.88 -13.11
N HIS A 278 0.60 5.88 -12.23
CA HIS A 278 0.96 6.08 -10.83
C HIS A 278 2.48 6.30 -10.69
N PRO A 279 2.98 7.14 -9.76
CA PRO A 279 4.40 7.43 -9.61
C PRO A 279 5.25 6.26 -9.09
N GLU A 280 4.66 5.15 -8.65
CA GLU A 280 5.34 3.88 -8.39
C GLU A 280 5.72 3.11 -9.67
N CYS A 281 5.31 3.59 -10.84
CA CYS A 281 5.76 3.03 -12.11
C CYS A 281 7.25 3.30 -12.32
N ARG A 282 7.89 2.43 -13.09
CA ARG A 282 9.31 2.58 -13.46
C ARG A 282 9.55 3.96 -14.06
N HIS A 283 10.75 4.50 -13.85
CA HIS A 283 11.11 5.84 -14.30
C HIS A 283 10.87 6.07 -15.80
N GLU A 284 11.25 5.10 -16.64
CA GLU A 284 11.03 5.16 -18.08
C GLU A 284 9.54 5.16 -18.49
N VAL A 285 8.68 4.55 -17.68
CA VAL A 285 7.21 4.59 -17.89
C VAL A 285 6.66 5.95 -17.55
N VAL A 286 7.11 6.52 -16.43
CA VAL A 286 6.72 7.86 -15.99
C VAL A 286 7.15 8.92 -16.99
N LEU A 287 8.37 8.81 -17.54
CA LEU A 287 8.86 9.71 -18.60
C LEU A 287 8.05 9.59 -19.91
N GLY A 288 7.49 8.42 -20.21
CA GLY A 288 6.66 8.18 -21.39
C GLY A 288 5.18 8.56 -21.21
N ALA A 289 4.73 8.88 -19.99
CA ALA A 289 3.36 9.22 -19.69
C ALA A 289 3.04 10.70 -19.96
N ASP A 290 1.76 11.01 -20.22
CA ASP A 290 1.28 12.39 -20.39
C ASP A 290 0.95 13.03 -19.05
N LYS A 291 0.53 12.19 -18.07
CA LYS A 291 0.27 12.62 -16.69
C LYS A 291 0.72 11.55 -15.70
N VAL A 292 1.15 12.02 -14.54
CA VAL A 292 1.59 11.18 -13.41
C VAL A 292 0.92 11.67 -12.14
N GLY A 293 0.42 10.76 -11.31
CA GLY A 293 -0.15 11.15 -10.04
C GLY A 293 -0.71 10.01 -9.22
N SER A 294 -1.05 10.32 -7.98
CA SER A 294 -1.62 9.39 -7.01
C SER A 294 -2.96 8.79 -7.49
N THR A 295 -3.45 7.79 -6.78
CA THR A 295 -4.77 7.18 -7.05
C THR A 295 -5.89 8.23 -7.10
N GLU A 296 -5.93 9.15 -6.14
CA GLU A 296 -6.91 10.25 -6.12
C GLU A 296 -6.74 11.21 -7.30
N PHE A 297 -5.49 11.48 -7.71
CA PHE A 297 -5.22 12.28 -8.89
C PHE A 297 -5.73 11.61 -10.17
N ILE A 298 -5.57 10.29 -10.28
CA ILE A 298 -6.08 9.50 -11.41
C ILE A 298 -7.61 9.59 -11.46
N ILE A 299 -8.30 9.37 -10.33
CA ILE A 299 -9.76 9.44 -10.23
C ILE A 299 -10.24 10.82 -10.67
N ARG A 300 -9.75 11.89 -10.04
CA ARG A 300 -10.14 13.26 -10.35
C ARG A 300 -9.85 13.67 -11.80
N THR A 301 -8.69 13.25 -12.33
CA THR A 301 -8.35 13.53 -13.73
C THR A 301 -9.37 12.93 -14.70
N LEU A 302 -9.87 11.72 -14.42
CA LEU A 302 -10.87 11.09 -15.27
C LEU A 302 -12.28 11.67 -15.06
N GLU A 303 -12.62 12.11 -13.85
CA GLU A 303 -13.87 12.82 -13.57
C GLU A 303 -13.93 14.15 -14.35
N GLU A 304 -12.84 14.92 -14.36
CA GLU A 304 -12.72 16.21 -15.01
C GLU A 304 -12.45 16.13 -16.54
N ALA A 305 -12.11 14.93 -17.06
CA ALA A 305 -11.75 14.76 -18.46
C ALA A 305 -12.96 14.94 -19.40
N GLU A 306 -12.70 15.51 -20.58
CA GLU A 306 -13.73 15.75 -21.59
C GLU A 306 -14.38 14.44 -22.09
N PRO A 307 -15.71 14.43 -22.33
CA PRO A 307 -16.39 13.34 -23.00
C PRO A 307 -15.74 13.01 -24.35
N GLY A 308 -15.63 11.70 -24.65
CA GLY A 308 -15.00 11.21 -25.87
C GLY A 308 -13.47 11.13 -25.82
N SER A 309 -12.83 11.60 -24.72
CA SER A 309 -11.39 11.46 -24.55
C SER A 309 -10.98 10.00 -24.31
N ALA A 310 -9.76 9.66 -24.75
CA ALA A 310 -9.17 8.33 -24.59
C ALA A 310 -8.04 8.35 -23.55
N TRP A 311 -8.05 7.37 -22.63
CA TRP A 311 -7.12 7.27 -21.51
C TRP A 311 -6.60 5.86 -21.34
N ALA A 312 -5.29 5.70 -21.22
CA ALA A 312 -4.63 4.47 -20.82
C ALA A 312 -4.09 4.64 -19.41
N ILE A 313 -4.57 3.81 -18.48
CA ILE A 313 -4.30 3.98 -17.05
C ILE A 313 -3.32 2.92 -16.56
N GLY A 314 -2.20 3.37 -16.02
CA GLY A 314 -1.15 2.54 -15.41
C GLY A 314 -1.25 2.52 -13.88
N THR A 315 -2.27 1.84 -13.35
CA THR A 315 -2.45 1.51 -11.93
C THR A 315 -3.19 0.18 -11.78
N GLU A 316 -3.73 -0.15 -10.61
CA GLU A 316 -4.37 -1.43 -10.31
C GLU A 316 -5.68 -1.63 -11.10
N LEU A 317 -5.88 -2.86 -11.60
CA LEU A 317 -6.92 -3.20 -12.57
C LEU A 317 -8.35 -3.00 -12.03
N ASN A 318 -8.64 -3.36 -10.77
CA ASN A 318 -10.00 -3.24 -10.22
C ASN A 318 -10.45 -1.77 -10.22
N LEU A 319 -9.54 -0.85 -9.85
CA LEU A 319 -9.81 0.58 -9.95
C LEU A 319 -10.05 1.01 -11.40
N VAL A 320 -9.16 0.64 -12.33
CA VAL A 320 -9.29 1.03 -13.74
C VAL A 320 -10.61 0.54 -14.33
N ARG A 321 -11.01 -0.69 -14.01
CA ARG A 321 -12.29 -1.27 -14.43
C ARG A 321 -13.49 -0.47 -13.90
N ARG A 322 -13.48 -0.10 -12.60
CA ARG A 322 -14.56 0.71 -12.02
C ARG A 322 -14.63 2.10 -12.66
N LEU A 323 -13.49 2.75 -12.90
CA LEU A 323 -13.45 4.04 -13.57
C LEU A 323 -14.00 3.95 -15.02
N ALA A 324 -13.67 2.88 -15.75
CA ALA A 324 -14.23 2.66 -17.08
C ALA A 324 -15.75 2.46 -17.07
N LEU A 325 -16.28 1.79 -16.05
CA LEU A 325 -17.73 1.61 -15.89
C LEU A 325 -18.43 2.89 -15.42
N ALA A 326 -17.78 3.70 -14.57
CA ALA A 326 -18.31 4.96 -14.08
C ALA A 326 -18.34 6.08 -15.15
N HIS A 327 -17.45 5.99 -16.14
CA HIS A 327 -17.28 7.00 -17.19
C HIS A 327 -17.46 6.41 -18.60
N PRO A 328 -18.66 5.90 -18.96
CA PRO A 328 -18.92 5.28 -20.27
C PRO A 328 -18.85 6.27 -21.43
N ASP A 329 -18.83 7.56 -21.14
CA ASP A 329 -18.64 8.67 -22.09
C ASP A 329 -17.18 8.85 -22.55
N LYS A 330 -16.23 8.10 -21.94
CA LYS A 330 -14.79 8.14 -22.22
C LYS A 330 -14.28 6.76 -22.59
N GLN A 331 -13.21 6.69 -23.39
CA GLN A 331 -12.52 5.44 -23.66
C GLN A 331 -11.40 5.21 -22.65
N ILE A 332 -11.70 4.50 -21.55
CA ILE A 332 -10.71 4.16 -20.53
C ILE A 332 -10.23 2.74 -20.73
N VAL A 333 -8.92 2.55 -20.91
CA VAL A 333 -8.29 1.25 -21.09
C VAL A 333 -7.19 1.03 -20.07
N PHE A 334 -6.96 -0.22 -19.70
CA PHE A 334 -5.80 -0.61 -18.91
C PHE A 334 -4.53 -0.50 -19.77
N LEU A 335 -3.45 0.03 -19.18
CA LEU A 335 -2.21 0.28 -19.90
C LEU A 335 -1.62 -1.02 -20.47
N GLU A 336 -1.61 -2.10 -19.66
CA GLU A 336 -1.10 -3.42 -20.04
C GLU A 336 -2.17 -4.25 -20.78
N LYS A 337 -1.75 -5.17 -21.63
CA LYS A 337 -2.67 -6.12 -22.33
C LYS A 337 -3.05 -7.30 -21.45
N THR A 338 -2.18 -7.70 -20.55
CA THR A 338 -2.38 -8.81 -19.63
C THR A 338 -3.03 -8.34 -18.34
N VAL A 339 -3.93 -9.17 -17.80
CA VAL A 339 -4.58 -8.88 -16.53
C VAL A 339 -3.54 -8.83 -15.40
N CYS A 340 -3.49 -7.72 -14.68
CA CYS A 340 -2.67 -7.56 -13.50
C CYS A 340 -3.47 -6.86 -12.40
N PHE A 341 -3.71 -7.58 -11.32
CA PHE A 341 -4.34 -7.08 -10.12
C PHE A 341 -3.43 -7.31 -8.91
N CYS A 342 -3.67 -6.61 -7.83
CA CYS A 342 -2.96 -6.83 -6.57
C CYS A 342 -3.45 -8.14 -5.93
N ALA A 343 -2.64 -9.21 -6.06
CA ALA A 343 -3.02 -10.55 -5.60
C ALA A 343 -3.26 -10.60 -4.08
N THR A 344 -2.47 -9.86 -3.30
CA THR A 344 -2.61 -9.82 -1.84
C THR A 344 -3.82 -9.02 -1.39
N MET A 345 -4.16 -7.92 -2.06
CA MET A 345 -5.40 -7.18 -1.83
C MET A 345 -6.63 -8.06 -2.12
N ASN A 346 -6.56 -8.86 -3.20
CA ASN A 346 -7.64 -9.75 -3.61
C ASN A 346 -7.82 -11.00 -2.74
N ARG A 347 -6.99 -11.20 -1.72
CA ARG A 347 -7.20 -12.24 -0.70
C ARG A 347 -8.44 -11.97 0.14
N ILE A 348 -8.74 -10.70 0.40
CA ILE A 348 -10.01 -10.34 1.04
C ILE A 348 -11.09 -10.42 -0.03
N ASP A 349 -11.82 -11.52 0.01
CA ASP A 349 -12.98 -11.80 -0.82
C ASP A 349 -14.27 -11.75 0.00
N LEU A 350 -15.40 -12.00 -0.65
CA LEU A 350 -16.70 -11.95 0.00
C LEU A 350 -16.85 -13.00 1.12
N PRO A 351 -16.38 -14.26 0.98
CA PRO A 351 -16.38 -15.22 2.09
C PRO A 351 -15.67 -14.72 3.35
N HIS A 352 -14.47 -14.15 3.22
CA HIS A 352 -13.71 -13.60 4.36
C HIS A 352 -14.43 -12.41 5.00
N LEU A 353 -15.02 -11.53 4.20
CA LEU A 353 -15.80 -10.40 4.72
C LEU A 353 -17.04 -10.89 5.49
N VAL A 354 -17.80 -11.84 4.92
CA VAL A 354 -18.98 -12.43 5.57
C VAL A 354 -18.60 -13.07 6.90
N TRP A 355 -17.58 -13.93 6.88
CA TRP A 355 -17.08 -14.60 8.08
C TRP A 355 -16.69 -13.60 9.18
N ALA A 356 -15.94 -12.54 8.81
CA ALA A 356 -15.56 -11.52 9.78
C ALA A 356 -16.77 -10.80 10.37
N LEU A 357 -17.70 -10.34 9.53
CA LEU A 357 -18.89 -9.62 9.99
C LEU A 357 -19.81 -10.50 10.85
N GLU A 358 -20.06 -11.75 10.49
CA GLU A 358 -20.90 -12.68 11.27
C GLU A 358 -20.28 -12.98 12.64
N ASN A 359 -18.96 -13.19 12.74
CA ASN A 359 -18.28 -13.35 14.02
C ASN A 359 -18.42 -12.10 14.91
N LEU A 360 -18.32 -10.91 14.34
CA LEU A 360 -18.52 -9.66 15.08
C LEU A 360 -19.96 -9.51 15.58
N VAL A 361 -20.97 -9.98 14.84
CA VAL A 361 -22.38 -10.02 15.32
C VAL A 361 -22.51 -10.87 16.58
N GLU A 362 -21.79 -11.98 16.66
CA GLU A 362 -21.74 -12.87 17.83
C GLU A 362 -20.83 -12.35 18.95
N GLY A 363 -20.15 -11.22 18.76
CA GLY A 363 -19.24 -10.63 19.73
C GLY A 363 -17.83 -11.24 19.71
N HIS A 364 -17.50 -12.02 18.68
CA HIS A 364 -16.19 -12.60 18.49
C HIS A 364 -15.34 -11.71 17.60
N VAL A 365 -14.33 -11.03 18.18
CA VAL A 365 -13.38 -10.22 17.43
C VAL A 365 -12.32 -11.15 16.82
N VAL A 366 -12.44 -11.38 15.51
CA VAL A 366 -11.54 -12.23 14.74
C VAL A 366 -10.49 -11.38 14.03
N ASN A 367 -9.30 -11.94 13.76
CA ASN A 367 -8.24 -11.30 12.97
C ASN A 367 -7.96 -9.83 13.40
N ARG A 368 -7.98 -9.57 14.72
CA ARG A 368 -7.67 -8.25 15.27
C ARG A 368 -6.22 -7.90 14.97
N ILE A 369 -6.01 -6.71 14.43
CA ILE A 369 -4.68 -6.10 14.31
C ILE A 369 -4.36 -5.38 15.61
N VAL A 370 -3.17 -5.63 16.13
CA VAL A 370 -2.65 -4.96 17.33
C VAL A 370 -1.19 -4.63 17.09
N VAL A 371 -0.88 -3.35 17.10
CA VAL A 371 0.50 -2.86 17.00
C VAL A 371 1.07 -2.71 18.42
N ASP A 372 2.31 -3.18 18.63
CA ASP A 372 3.00 -3.00 19.89
C ASP A 372 3.00 -1.51 20.31
N PRO A 373 2.70 -1.18 21.58
CA PRO A 373 2.53 0.21 22.02
C PRO A 373 3.76 1.10 21.79
N GLU A 374 4.97 0.57 21.91
CA GLU A 374 6.20 1.34 21.64
C GLU A 374 6.36 1.60 20.14
N VAL A 375 6.08 0.58 19.31
CA VAL A 375 6.07 0.70 17.85
C VAL A 375 5.00 1.69 17.42
N ALA A 376 3.79 1.60 17.97
CA ALA A 376 2.68 2.50 17.69
C ALA A 376 3.02 3.95 18.03
N HIS A 377 3.67 4.19 19.19
CA HIS A 377 4.11 5.54 19.60
C HIS A 377 5.03 6.17 18.54
N TRP A 378 6.11 5.50 18.15
CA TRP A 378 7.06 6.06 17.21
C TRP A 378 6.53 6.13 15.77
N ALA A 379 5.70 5.16 15.36
CA ALA A 379 5.02 5.22 14.09
C ALA A 379 4.06 6.41 14.01
N ARG A 380 3.32 6.70 15.09
CA ARG A 380 2.46 7.88 15.22
C ARG A 380 3.26 9.18 15.08
N VAL A 381 4.44 9.27 15.69
CA VAL A 381 5.34 10.42 15.54
C VAL A 381 5.68 10.69 14.08
N ALA A 382 5.98 9.65 13.29
CA ALA A 382 6.27 9.80 11.86
C ALA A 382 5.02 10.19 11.04
N LEU A 383 3.85 9.64 11.38
CA LEU A 383 2.57 9.98 10.76
C LEU A 383 2.15 11.42 11.07
N ASP A 384 2.30 11.86 12.33
CA ASP A 384 1.96 13.23 12.75
C ASP A 384 2.86 14.26 12.04
N ARG A 385 4.14 13.96 11.84
CA ARG A 385 5.04 14.80 11.03
C ARG A 385 4.54 14.93 9.60
N MET A 386 4.11 13.84 8.99
CA MET A 386 3.52 13.88 7.65
C MET A 386 2.29 14.81 7.59
N LEU A 387 1.42 14.74 8.60
CA LEU A 387 0.24 15.60 8.71
C LEU A 387 0.59 17.09 8.88
N ALA A 388 1.70 17.37 9.56
CA ALA A 388 2.18 18.72 9.78
C ALA A 388 2.94 19.33 8.59
N LEU A 389 3.20 18.54 7.53
CA LEU A 389 3.89 19.06 6.34
C LEU A 389 3.09 20.20 5.69
N PRO A 390 3.76 21.28 5.22
CA PRO A 390 3.10 22.41 4.57
C PRO A 390 2.20 21.97 3.41
N GLY A 391 0.95 22.44 3.38
CA GLY A 391 -0.01 22.14 2.30
C GLY A 391 -0.58 20.71 2.29
N VAL A 392 -0.31 19.89 3.31
CA VAL A 392 -1.14 18.73 3.63
C VAL A 392 -2.36 19.27 4.39
N ALA A 393 -3.45 19.57 3.69
CA ALA A 393 -4.65 20.07 4.33
C ALA A 393 -5.15 19.06 5.35
N ALA A 394 -5.38 19.49 6.58
CA ALA A 394 -6.28 18.78 7.48
C ALA A 394 -7.62 18.67 6.74
N ALA A 395 -8.03 17.46 6.34
CA ALA A 395 -9.35 17.27 5.77
C ALA A 395 -10.36 17.75 6.82
N ALA A 396 -11.24 18.64 6.40
CA ALA A 396 -12.38 19.03 7.22
C ALA A 396 -13.14 17.76 7.65
N PRO A 397 -13.64 17.71 8.89
CA PRO A 397 -14.52 16.61 9.30
C PRO A 397 -15.67 16.53 8.29
N ALA A 398 -15.99 15.32 7.85
CA ALA A 398 -17.11 15.08 6.96
C ALA A 398 -18.34 15.79 7.55
N ALA A 399 -18.94 16.67 6.74
CA ALA A 399 -20.17 17.33 7.13
C ALA A 399 -21.20 16.23 7.46
N GLN A 400 -21.75 16.29 8.65
CA GLN A 400 -22.90 15.52 9.07
C GLN A 400 -24.10 16.10 8.30
N ASP A 401 -24.60 15.37 7.32
CA ASP A 401 -25.96 15.52 6.77
C ASP A 401 -26.76 14.25 7.09
#